data_ec01c2383c98b4c3d4aab20b2dddcd2c
#
_entry.id   ec01c2383c98b4c3d4aab20b2dddcd2c
#
_cell.length_a   1.000
_cell.length_b   1.000
_cell.length_c   1.000
_cell.angle_alpha   90.00
_cell.angle_beta   90.00
_cell.angle_gamma   90.00
#
_symmetry.space_group_name_H-M   'P 1'
#
loop_
_entity.id
_entity.type
_entity.pdbx_description
1 polymer ?
#
loop_
_entity_poly.entity_id
_entity_poly.type
_entity_poly.pdbx_seq_one_letter_code
_entity_poly.pdbx_strand_id
1 'polypeptide(L)'
;MQYPILLTIFLLLTNAYAQLPGKWQPRAPMPSARTEVAAAEVGGKIFLIGGYDKGGQLVEEYDPVKDSWRPRAPMPKPLHHIGAAAVNGKIYVIGGYISGVGPVDTVYEFDPGTDQWTSKKAMPTPRGALAVGIVGGKIYAAGGVTTNGRNTPANEAYDPAKDIWTRHASMITPRDHHAVGAVDGKLYAIAGRINGNHDRSIGDNEEYDPASNRWRARAPVPSVRSGIAAAILSGKIFVFGGEYGRRTHDHVESYDPTSDKWQRWSPMPTARHGLGAAVIGNSIYVISGGPKPGATFSSVNEMFTP
;
A
#
# COMPACT_ATOMS: atom_id res chain seq x y z
N MET A 1 38.12 67.81 -6.09
CA MET A 1 37.95 66.49 -6.73
C MET A 1 36.98 65.70 -5.90
N GLN A 2 35.74 65.58 -6.38
CA GLN A 2 34.71 64.75 -5.73
C GLN A 2 34.69 63.37 -6.40
N TYR A 3 34.87 62.28 -5.64
CA TYR A 3 34.75 60.94 -6.13
C TYR A 3 33.29 60.41 -5.92
N PRO A 4 32.64 59.82 -6.92
CA PRO A 4 31.32 59.24 -6.72
C PRO A 4 31.43 57.91 -6.00
N ILE A 5 30.63 57.72 -4.95
CA ILE A 5 30.46 56.46 -4.25
C ILE A 5 29.51 55.61 -5.09
N LEU A 6 30.02 54.52 -5.70
CA LEU A 6 29.19 53.51 -6.35
C LEU A 6 28.57 52.63 -5.27
N LEU A 7 27.25 52.73 -5.11
CA LEU A 7 26.45 51.86 -4.24
C LEU A 7 26.12 50.57 -5.03
N THR A 8 26.83 49.50 -4.77
CA THR A 8 26.53 48.19 -5.36
C THR A 8 25.38 47.54 -4.60
N ILE A 9 24.18 47.53 -5.19
CA ILE A 9 23.02 46.83 -4.64
C ILE A 9 23.17 45.34 -4.97
N PHE A 10 23.46 44.51 -3.96
CA PHE A 10 23.36 43.07 -4.04
C PHE A 10 21.87 42.67 -3.98
N LEU A 11 21.27 42.31 -5.12
CA LEU A 11 19.99 41.60 -5.15
C LEU A 11 20.22 40.17 -4.70
N LEU A 12 19.86 39.87 -3.46
CA LEU A 12 19.73 38.51 -2.98
C LEU A 12 18.48 37.89 -3.65
N LEU A 13 18.70 37.16 -4.75
CA LEU A 13 17.69 36.26 -5.33
C LEU A 13 17.52 35.10 -4.36
N THR A 14 16.60 35.19 -3.42
CA THR A 14 16.11 34.05 -2.67
C THR A 14 15.31 33.18 -3.64
N ASN A 15 15.90 32.10 -4.12
CA ASN A 15 15.16 31.01 -4.77
C ASN A 15 14.20 30.42 -3.73
N ALA A 16 12.97 30.95 -3.68
CA ALA A 16 11.89 30.30 -2.98
C ALA A 16 11.57 28.99 -3.74
N TYR A 17 12.19 27.88 -3.35
CA TYR A 17 11.71 26.57 -3.77
C TYR A 17 10.27 26.47 -3.30
N ALA A 18 9.32 26.38 -4.24
CA ALA A 18 7.92 26.17 -3.90
C ALA A 18 7.83 24.89 -3.05
N GLN A 19 7.38 25.06 -1.80
CA GLN A 19 7.19 23.92 -0.91
C GLN A 19 6.16 22.99 -1.52
N LEU A 20 6.50 21.70 -1.64
CA LEU A 20 5.55 20.69 -2.12
C LEU A 20 4.29 20.68 -1.23
N PRO A 21 3.10 20.49 -1.81
CA PRO A 21 1.86 20.53 -1.06
C PRO A 21 1.73 19.32 -0.10
N GLY A 22 0.84 19.45 0.87
CA GLY A 22 0.55 18.43 1.89
C GLY A 22 1.32 18.62 3.18
N LYS A 23 0.71 18.18 4.28
CA LYS A 23 1.24 18.33 5.64
C LYS A 23 1.30 16.99 6.35
N TRP A 24 2.36 16.77 7.11
CA TRP A 24 2.54 15.59 7.94
C TRP A 24 2.37 15.92 9.42
N GLN A 25 1.76 15.00 10.16
CA GLN A 25 1.64 15.06 11.61
C GLN A 25 1.97 13.68 12.21
N PRO A 26 2.84 13.60 13.23
CA PRO A 26 3.06 12.36 13.97
C PRO A 26 1.81 11.99 14.76
N ARG A 27 1.55 10.69 14.87
CA ARG A 27 0.46 10.11 15.65
C ARG A 27 1.03 9.06 16.61
N ALA A 28 0.19 8.59 17.55
CA ALA A 28 0.62 7.58 18.51
C ALA A 28 1.26 6.39 17.78
N PRO A 29 2.50 6.01 18.11
CA PRO A 29 3.19 4.91 17.46
C PRO A 29 2.47 3.60 17.73
N MET A 30 2.54 2.67 16.74
CA MET A 30 2.01 1.33 16.87
C MET A 30 2.74 0.57 18.00
N PRO A 31 2.04 -0.21 18.84
CA PRO A 31 2.69 -0.95 19.93
C PRO A 31 3.77 -1.94 19.48
N SER A 32 3.58 -2.56 18.31
CA SER A 32 4.49 -3.58 17.76
C SER A 32 5.20 -3.06 16.51
N ALA A 33 6.52 -2.89 16.56
CA ALA A 33 7.31 -2.55 15.36
C ALA A 33 7.27 -3.70 14.36
N ARG A 34 6.76 -3.46 13.12
CA ARG A 34 6.60 -4.46 12.07
C ARG A 34 6.92 -3.89 10.68
N THR A 35 7.02 -4.76 9.69
CA THR A 35 7.07 -4.45 8.26
C THR A 35 6.27 -5.47 7.48
N GLU A 36 6.01 -5.24 6.21
CA GLU A 36 5.23 -6.11 5.33
C GLU A 36 3.83 -6.42 5.90
N VAL A 37 3.24 -5.38 6.47
CA VAL A 37 1.90 -5.36 7.04
C VAL A 37 0.86 -5.02 5.98
N ALA A 38 -0.41 -5.34 6.25
CA ALA A 38 -1.52 -4.75 5.52
C ALA A 38 -2.35 -3.85 6.45
N ALA A 39 -2.97 -2.83 5.86
CA ALA A 39 -3.87 -1.92 6.54
C ALA A 39 -5.27 -1.97 5.92
N ALA A 40 -6.30 -1.90 6.77
CA ALA A 40 -7.68 -1.76 6.32
C ALA A 40 -8.43 -0.80 7.25
N GLU A 41 -9.36 -0.02 6.68
CA GLU A 41 -10.24 0.87 7.44
C GLU A 41 -11.63 0.24 7.58
N VAL A 42 -12.19 0.25 8.79
CA VAL A 42 -13.59 -0.12 9.06
C VAL A 42 -14.12 0.75 10.20
N GLY A 43 -15.25 1.41 9.96
CA GLY A 43 -15.97 2.16 10.99
C GLY A 43 -15.16 3.30 11.62
N GLY A 44 -14.32 3.98 10.85
CA GLY A 44 -13.48 5.06 11.33
C GLY A 44 -12.29 4.59 12.15
N LYS A 45 -11.92 3.30 12.09
CA LYS A 45 -10.74 2.70 12.73
C LYS A 45 -9.83 2.07 11.69
N ILE A 46 -8.53 2.04 11.97
CA ILE A 46 -7.53 1.44 11.10
C ILE A 46 -7.01 0.16 11.76
N PHE A 47 -7.03 -0.92 11.02
CA PHE A 47 -6.54 -2.23 11.46
C PHE A 47 -5.22 -2.53 10.75
N LEU A 48 -4.14 -2.72 11.52
CA LEU A 48 -2.84 -3.19 11.04
C LEU A 48 -2.75 -4.70 11.28
N ILE A 49 -2.54 -5.44 10.20
CA ILE A 49 -2.72 -6.89 10.17
C ILE A 49 -1.44 -7.57 9.71
N GLY A 50 -1.03 -8.60 10.44
CA GLY A 50 0.11 -9.44 10.10
C GLY A 50 1.43 -8.69 10.11
N GLY A 51 2.33 -9.14 9.26
CA GLY A 51 3.64 -8.54 9.05
C GLY A 51 4.78 -9.49 9.35
N TYR A 52 5.95 -9.12 8.84
CA TYR A 52 7.18 -9.86 9.04
C TYR A 52 7.72 -9.57 10.43
N ASP A 53 8.06 -10.56 11.18
CA ASP A 53 8.64 -10.68 12.51
C ASP A 53 7.78 -11.59 13.42
N LYS A 54 8.15 -11.70 14.70
CA LYS A 54 7.60 -12.59 15.76
C LYS A 54 6.08 -12.51 15.95
N GLY A 55 5.41 -11.55 15.30
CA GLY A 55 3.99 -11.27 15.44
C GLY A 55 3.16 -11.37 14.17
N GLY A 56 3.50 -12.24 13.21
CA GLY A 56 2.71 -12.39 11.98
C GLY A 56 1.21 -12.66 12.18
N GLN A 57 0.77 -12.99 13.39
CA GLN A 57 -0.65 -13.13 13.76
C GLN A 57 -1.26 -11.84 14.33
N LEU A 58 -0.46 -10.84 14.66
CA LEU A 58 -0.94 -9.65 15.35
C LEU A 58 -1.91 -8.84 14.50
N VAL A 59 -2.97 -8.38 15.17
CA VAL A 59 -3.94 -7.42 14.66
C VAL A 59 -4.06 -6.30 15.69
N GLU A 60 -3.80 -5.09 15.26
CA GLU A 60 -3.85 -3.90 16.11
C GLU A 60 -4.77 -2.86 15.50
N GLU A 61 -5.72 -2.38 16.27
CA GLU A 61 -6.69 -1.37 15.89
C GLU A 61 -6.24 0.00 16.40
N TYR A 62 -6.18 0.97 15.50
CA TYR A 62 -5.94 2.36 15.79
C TYR A 62 -7.22 3.17 15.79
N ASP A 63 -7.45 3.94 16.85
CA ASP A 63 -8.52 4.91 16.97
C ASP A 63 -7.95 6.32 16.71
N PRO A 64 -8.18 6.94 15.54
CA PRO A 64 -7.63 8.26 15.24
C PRO A 64 -8.23 9.40 16.05
N VAL A 65 -9.44 9.23 16.61
CA VAL A 65 -10.07 10.23 17.48
C VAL A 65 -9.42 10.26 18.86
N LYS A 66 -9.08 9.07 19.39
CA LYS A 66 -8.42 8.93 20.69
C LYS A 66 -6.90 8.97 20.58
N ASP A 67 -6.36 8.89 19.37
CA ASP A 67 -4.94 8.71 19.09
C ASP A 67 -4.33 7.54 19.88
N SER A 68 -4.96 6.38 19.84
CA SER A 68 -4.59 5.23 20.66
C SER A 68 -4.80 3.90 19.96
N TRP A 69 -4.07 2.89 20.42
CA TRP A 69 -4.07 1.54 19.90
C TRP A 69 -4.70 0.56 20.88
N ARG A 70 -5.29 -0.50 20.35
CA ARG A 70 -5.68 -1.69 21.12
C ARG A 70 -5.42 -2.98 20.34
N PRO A 71 -5.07 -4.09 21.02
CA PRO A 71 -4.97 -5.39 20.36
C PRO A 71 -6.36 -5.91 20.00
N ARG A 72 -6.41 -6.73 18.93
CA ARG A 72 -7.59 -7.46 18.48
C ARG A 72 -7.27 -8.96 18.41
N ALA A 73 -8.28 -9.80 18.20
CA ALA A 73 -8.10 -11.22 18.04
C ALA A 73 -7.03 -11.54 16.98
N PRO A 74 -6.00 -12.34 17.31
CA PRO A 74 -4.94 -12.65 16.38
C PRO A 74 -5.44 -13.48 15.19
N MET A 75 -4.77 -13.34 14.03
CA MET A 75 -5.05 -14.18 12.87
C MET A 75 -4.85 -15.67 13.17
N PRO A 76 -5.59 -16.57 12.51
CA PRO A 76 -5.44 -18.02 12.69
C PRO A 76 -4.04 -18.56 12.36
N LYS A 77 -3.32 -17.89 11.44
CA LYS A 77 -1.93 -18.22 11.05
C LYS A 77 -1.05 -16.97 10.97
N PRO A 78 0.26 -17.10 11.25
CA PRO A 78 1.20 -16.00 11.09
C PRO A 78 1.46 -15.72 9.60
N LEU A 79 1.03 -14.56 9.13
CA LEU A 79 1.13 -14.16 7.72
C LEU A 79 1.83 -12.80 7.57
N HIS A 80 2.60 -12.67 6.49
CA HIS A 80 3.20 -11.41 6.04
C HIS A 80 3.05 -11.27 4.52
N HIS A 81 3.24 -10.04 3.98
CA HIS A 81 3.08 -9.75 2.56
C HIS A 81 1.68 -10.16 2.04
N ILE A 82 0.68 -9.93 2.85
CA ILE A 82 -0.72 -10.23 2.59
C ILE A 82 -1.42 -9.11 1.84
N GLY A 83 -2.49 -9.43 1.11
CA GLY A 83 -3.51 -8.45 0.72
C GLY A 83 -4.56 -8.31 1.81
N ALA A 84 -5.00 -7.09 2.12
CA ALA A 84 -6.16 -6.86 2.98
C ALA A 84 -7.13 -5.86 2.36
N ALA A 85 -8.44 -6.14 2.48
CA ALA A 85 -9.50 -5.29 1.95
C ALA A 85 -10.71 -5.32 2.88
N ALA A 86 -11.39 -4.18 3.04
CA ALA A 86 -12.61 -4.07 3.84
C ALA A 86 -13.85 -4.01 2.95
N VAL A 87 -14.77 -4.96 3.11
CA VAL A 87 -16.04 -5.02 2.38
C VAL A 87 -17.17 -5.26 3.37
N ASN A 88 -18.22 -4.45 3.31
CA ASN A 88 -19.42 -4.58 4.16
C ASN A 88 -19.11 -4.65 5.66
N GLY A 89 -18.17 -3.82 6.13
CA GLY A 89 -17.80 -3.74 7.55
C GLY A 89 -16.93 -4.91 8.05
N LYS A 90 -16.47 -5.79 7.18
CA LYS A 90 -15.58 -6.91 7.47
C LYS A 90 -14.26 -6.76 6.74
N ILE A 91 -13.19 -7.33 7.29
CA ILE A 91 -11.86 -7.28 6.69
C ILE A 91 -11.50 -8.67 6.16
N TYR A 92 -11.09 -8.73 4.90
CA TYR A 92 -10.62 -9.94 4.24
C TYR A 92 -9.11 -9.90 4.09
N VAL A 93 -8.43 -10.94 4.61
CA VAL A 93 -6.99 -11.16 4.46
C VAL A 93 -6.76 -12.26 3.45
N ILE A 94 -5.97 -12.00 2.43
CA ILE A 94 -5.83 -12.86 1.25
C ILE A 94 -4.36 -13.17 0.97
N GLY A 95 -4.04 -14.47 0.84
CA GLY A 95 -2.72 -14.96 0.48
C GLY A 95 -1.63 -14.58 1.49
N GLY A 96 -0.45 -14.24 1.00
CA GLY A 96 0.73 -13.92 1.80
C GLY A 96 1.68 -15.10 1.94
N TYR A 97 2.63 -14.96 2.85
CA TYR A 97 3.60 -16.01 3.18
C TYR A 97 3.46 -16.45 4.63
N ILE A 98 3.71 -17.74 4.87
CA ILE A 98 4.07 -18.28 6.18
C ILE A 98 5.58 -18.53 6.17
N SER A 99 6.32 -17.94 7.12
CA SER A 99 7.76 -18.13 7.23
C SER A 99 8.13 -19.61 7.34
N GLY A 100 9.09 -20.04 6.52
CA GLY A 100 9.52 -21.45 6.46
C GLY A 100 8.61 -22.37 5.65
N VAL A 101 7.44 -21.90 5.19
CA VAL A 101 6.50 -22.67 4.36
C VAL A 101 6.44 -22.12 2.93
N GLY A 102 6.30 -20.81 2.78
CA GLY A 102 6.17 -20.15 1.49
C GLY A 102 4.81 -19.46 1.30
N PRO A 103 4.48 -19.10 0.04
CA PRO A 103 3.22 -18.44 -0.28
C PRO A 103 2.02 -19.38 -0.12
N VAL A 104 0.91 -18.80 0.37
CA VAL A 104 -0.32 -19.53 0.68
C VAL A 104 -1.53 -18.99 -0.09
N ASP A 105 -2.59 -19.75 -0.11
CA ASP A 105 -3.87 -19.43 -0.75
C ASP A 105 -4.97 -19.06 0.27
N THR A 106 -4.62 -18.93 1.54
CA THR A 106 -5.58 -18.68 2.62
C THR A 106 -6.38 -17.40 2.44
N VAL A 107 -7.67 -17.48 2.79
CA VAL A 107 -8.55 -16.32 2.90
C VAL A 107 -9.21 -16.36 4.26
N TYR A 108 -9.05 -15.28 5.01
CA TYR A 108 -9.69 -15.10 6.30
C TYR A 108 -10.57 -13.85 6.29
N GLU A 109 -11.75 -13.96 6.85
CA GLU A 109 -12.64 -12.86 7.15
C GLU A 109 -12.53 -12.51 8.63
N PHE A 110 -12.28 -11.27 8.97
CA PHE A 110 -12.33 -10.73 10.31
C PHE A 110 -13.58 -9.86 10.48
N ASP A 111 -14.33 -10.12 11.52
CA ASP A 111 -15.45 -9.29 11.94
C ASP A 111 -15.04 -8.39 13.11
N PRO A 112 -14.82 -7.08 12.89
CA PRO A 112 -14.46 -6.16 13.97
C PRO A 112 -15.55 -6.01 15.04
N GLY A 113 -16.81 -6.28 14.73
CA GLY A 113 -17.92 -6.19 15.68
C GLY A 113 -17.91 -7.31 16.71
N THR A 114 -17.58 -8.53 16.29
CA THR A 114 -17.55 -9.71 17.15
C THR A 114 -16.14 -10.13 17.58
N ASP A 115 -15.10 -9.53 16.99
CA ASP A 115 -13.68 -9.86 17.18
C ASP A 115 -13.35 -11.32 16.81
N GLN A 116 -13.97 -11.83 15.73
CA GLN A 116 -13.85 -13.23 15.33
C GLN A 116 -13.30 -13.37 13.91
N TRP A 117 -12.56 -14.46 13.68
CA TRP A 117 -12.04 -14.86 12.39
C TRP A 117 -12.83 -16.04 11.81
N THR A 118 -13.09 -16.02 10.51
CA THR A 118 -13.72 -17.10 9.75
C THR A 118 -12.88 -17.43 8.54
N SER A 119 -12.58 -18.72 8.30
CA SER A 119 -11.95 -19.17 7.06
C SER A 119 -12.94 -19.12 5.91
N LYS A 120 -12.48 -18.64 4.76
CA LYS A 120 -13.25 -18.51 3.52
C LYS A 120 -12.63 -19.37 2.42
N LYS A 121 -13.29 -19.43 1.26
CA LYS A 121 -12.82 -20.17 0.09
C LYS A 121 -11.42 -19.73 -0.31
N ALA A 122 -10.50 -20.70 -0.36
CA ALA A 122 -9.09 -20.45 -0.72
C ALA A 122 -8.95 -19.84 -2.12
N MET A 123 -7.94 -18.96 -2.27
CA MET A 123 -7.59 -18.35 -3.55
C MET A 123 -7.09 -19.40 -4.55
N PRO A 124 -7.50 -19.36 -5.84
CA PRO A 124 -7.12 -20.40 -6.81
C PRO A 124 -5.61 -20.52 -7.05
N THR A 125 -4.86 -19.41 -6.91
CA THR A 125 -3.41 -19.38 -7.12
C THR A 125 -2.71 -18.96 -5.82
N PRO A 126 -2.05 -19.86 -5.07
CA PRO A 126 -1.30 -19.52 -3.85
C PRO A 126 -0.19 -18.51 -4.17
N ARG A 127 -0.17 -17.37 -3.48
CA ARG A 127 0.81 -16.29 -3.71
C ARG A 127 0.91 -15.30 -2.55
N GLY A 128 2.11 -14.74 -2.39
CA GLY A 128 2.38 -13.65 -1.46
C GLY A 128 2.90 -12.41 -2.20
N ALA A 129 3.05 -11.31 -1.49
CA ALA A 129 3.45 -10.00 -2.05
C ALA A 129 2.56 -9.56 -3.23
N LEU A 130 1.29 -9.96 -3.17
CA LEU A 130 0.22 -9.55 -4.06
C LEU A 130 -0.38 -8.23 -3.56
N ALA A 131 -1.14 -7.57 -4.43
CA ALA A 131 -1.96 -6.44 -4.02
C ALA A 131 -3.44 -6.69 -4.27
N VAL A 132 -4.31 -6.03 -3.51
CA VAL A 132 -5.75 -6.18 -3.62
C VAL A 132 -6.45 -4.83 -3.81
N GLY A 133 -7.56 -4.85 -4.53
CA GLY A 133 -8.43 -3.67 -4.71
C GLY A 133 -9.89 -4.09 -4.78
N ILE A 134 -10.81 -3.16 -4.49
CA ILE A 134 -12.24 -3.45 -4.41
C ILE A 134 -12.96 -2.75 -5.55
N VAL A 135 -13.69 -3.52 -6.36
CA VAL A 135 -14.61 -2.98 -7.38
C VAL A 135 -15.93 -3.74 -7.34
N GLY A 136 -17.03 -3.01 -7.25
CA GLY A 136 -18.38 -3.59 -7.25
C GLY A 136 -18.61 -4.59 -6.11
N GLY A 137 -18.02 -4.36 -4.94
CA GLY A 137 -18.14 -5.25 -3.76
C GLY A 137 -17.31 -6.55 -3.86
N LYS A 138 -16.53 -6.73 -4.92
CA LYS A 138 -15.59 -7.86 -5.09
C LYS A 138 -14.18 -7.42 -4.80
N ILE A 139 -13.36 -8.34 -4.28
CA ILE A 139 -11.95 -8.12 -3.97
C ILE A 139 -11.12 -8.76 -5.07
N TYR A 140 -10.41 -7.95 -5.82
CA TYR A 140 -9.49 -8.39 -6.87
C TYR A 140 -8.10 -8.55 -6.29
N ALA A 141 -7.53 -9.74 -6.42
CA ALA A 141 -6.16 -10.06 -6.05
C ALA A 141 -5.31 -10.12 -7.32
N ALA A 142 -4.32 -9.24 -7.42
CA ALA A 142 -3.49 -9.09 -8.62
C ALA A 142 -2.02 -9.34 -8.33
N GLY A 143 -1.30 -10.00 -9.27
CA GLY A 143 0.12 -10.23 -9.20
C GLY A 143 0.58 -11.09 -8.01
N GLY A 144 1.81 -10.86 -7.55
CA GLY A 144 2.46 -11.57 -6.47
C GLY A 144 3.43 -12.66 -6.92
N VAL A 145 4.02 -13.36 -5.96
CA VAL A 145 4.98 -14.47 -6.17
C VAL A 145 4.32 -15.79 -5.78
N THR A 146 4.36 -16.77 -6.66
CA THR A 146 3.80 -18.12 -6.44
C THR A 146 4.82 -19.07 -5.82
N THR A 147 4.39 -20.30 -5.53
CA THR A 147 5.22 -21.35 -4.88
C THR A 147 6.48 -21.74 -5.66
N ASN A 148 6.55 -21.42 -6.96
CA ASN A 148 7.75 -21.64 -7.77
C ASN A 148 8.77 -20.49 -7.71
N GLY A 149 8.53 -19.46 -6.85
CA GLY A 149 9.40 -18.31 -6.67
C GLY A 149 9.33 -17.26 -7.80
N ARG A 150 8.35 -17.37 -8.71
CA ARG A 150 8.20 -16.46 -9.84
C ARG A 150 6.95 -15.58 -9.70
N ASN A 151 7.01 -14.41 -10.29
CA ASN A 151 5.84 -13.56 -10.42
C ASN A 151 4.76 -14.24 -11.27
N THR A 152 3.52 -13.97 -10.90
CA THR A 152 2.34 -14.35 -11.67
C THR A 152 1.61 -13.10 -12.18
N PRO A 153 1.06 -13.13 -13.40
CA PRO A 153 0.16 -12.09 -13.88
C PRO A 153 -1.30 -12.31 -13.43
N ALA A 154 -1.55 -13.28 -12.57
CA ALA A 154 -2.91 -13.66 -12.17
C ALA A 154 -3.69 -12.46 -11.61
N ASN A 155 -4.93 -12.33 -12.08
CA ASN A 155 -5.94 -11.41 -11.60
C ASN A 155 -7.19 -12.23 -11.28
N GLU A 156 -7.49 -12.39 -10.00
CA GLU A 156 -8.58 -13.25 -9.52
C GLU A 156 -9.47 -12.41 -8.59
N ALA A 157 -10.78 -12.49 -8.79
CA ALA A 157 -11.75 -11.76 -7.98
C ALA A 157 -12.48 -12.70 -7.02
N TYR A 158 -12.50 -12.31 -5.75
CA TYR A 158 -13.29 -12.95 -4.70
C TYR A 158 -14.61 -12.18 -4.52
N ASP A 159 -15.72 -12.90 -4.53
CA ASP A 159 -17.05 -12.40 -4.21
C ASP A 159 -17.40 -12.81 -2.77
N PRO A 160 -17.30 -11.88 -1.79
CA PRO A 160 -17.56 -12.20 -0.39
C PRO A 160 -18.99 -12.66 -0.09
N ALA A 161 -19.97 -12.19 -0.88
CA ALA A 161 -21.37 -12.54 -0.68
C ALA A 161 -21.68 -13.99 -1.08
N LYS A 162 -20.90 -14.56 -2.00
CA LYS A 162 -21.09 -15.91 -2.54
C LYS A 162 -20.02 -16.89 -2.08
N ASP A 163 -18.94 -16.41 -1.48
CA ASP A 163 -17.73 -17.18 -1.12
C ASP A 163 -17.14 -17.93 -2.33
N ILE A 164 -16.98 -17.24 -3.46
CA ILE A 164 -16.44 -17.80 -4.70
C ILE A 164 -15.36 -16.94 -5.32
N TRP A 165 -14.45 -17.59 -6.06
CA TRP A 165 -13.43 -16.95 -6.88
C TRP A 165 -13.76 -17.03 -8.38
N THR A 166 -13.39 -15.98 -9.11
CA THR A 166 -13.48 -15.92 -10.58
C THR A 166 -12.14 -15.43 -11.15
N ARG A 167 -11.65 -16.10 -12.19
CA ARG A 167 -10.45 -15.67 -12.92
C ARG A 167 -10.81 -14.60 -13.95
N HIS A 168 -9.93 -13.63 -14.08
CA HIS A 168 -10.04 -12.51 -15.01
C HIS A 168 -8.80 -12.40 -15.90
N ALA A 169 -8.82 -11.46 -16.87
CA ALA A 169 -7.67 -11.22 -17.75
C ALA A 169 -6.42 -10.93 -16.91
N SER A 170 -5.32 -11.58 -17.29
CA SER A 170 -4.02 -11.44 -16.66
C SER A 170 -3.46 -10.03 -16.84
N MET A 171 -2.70 -9.55 -15.83
CA MET A 171 -1.90 -8.33 -15.92
C MET A 171 -0.94 -8.39 -17.11
N ILE A 172 -0.57 -7.22 -17.64
CA ILE A 172 0.40 -7.13 -18.74
C ILE A 172 1.79 -7.54 -18.23
N THR A 173 2.20 -6.98 -17.08
CA THR A 173 3.52 -7.23 -16.49
C THR A 173 3.38 -7.97 -15.15
N PRO A 174 3.80 -9.25 -15.07
CA PRO A 174 3.85 -9.98 -13.79
C PRO A 174 4.79 -9.29 -12.82
N ARG A 175 4.32 -9.02 -11.58
CA ARG A 175 5.09 -8.27 -10.58
C ARG A 175 4.68 -8.60 -9.16
N ASP A 176 5.53 -8.24 -8.21
CA ASP A 176 5.30 -8.34 -6.77
C ASP A 176 5.62 -7.01 -6.06
N HIS A 177 5.24 -6.86 -4.79
CA HIS A 177 5.47 -5.69 -3.95
C HIS A 177 5.00 -4.38 -4.61
N HIS A 178 3.96 -4.48 -5.41
CA HIS A 178 3.27 -3.38 -6.05
C HIS A 178 2.07 -2.93 -5.21
N ALA A 179 1.50 -1.79 -5.54
CA ALA A 179 0.24 -1.33 -4.95
C ALA A 179 -0.91 -1.47 -5.95
N VAL A 180 -2.13 -1.61 -5.41
CA VAL A 180 -3.37 -1.52 -6.20
C VAL A 180 -4.26 -0.45 -5.60
N GLY A 181 -4.75 0.44 -6.46
CA GLY A 181 -5.82 1.38 -6.14
C GLY A 181 -7.07 1.10 -6.98
N ALA A 182 -8.25 1.43 -6.46
CA ALA A 182 -9.50 1.34 -7.21
C ALA A 182 -10.19 2.70 -7.28
N VAL A 183 -10.41 3.19 -8.50
CA VAL A 183 -11.06 4.49 -8.76
C VAL A 183 -12.02 4.30 -9.94
N ASP A 184 -13.23 4.86 -9.85
CA ASP A 184 -14.27 4.86 -10.89
C ASP A 184 -14.54 3.47 -11.48
N GLY A 185 -14.62 2.45 -10.61
CA GLY A 185 -14.92 1.08 -11.00
C GLY A 185 -13.79 0.34 -11.73
N LYS A 186 -12.56 0.89 -11.72
CA LYS A 186 -11.37 0.30 -12.33
C LYS A 186 -10.27 0.09 -11.30
N LEU A 187 -9.37 -0.87 -11.57
CA LEU A 187 -8.18 -1.11 -10.77
C LEU A 187 -6.95 -0.55 -11.45
N TYR A 188 -5.99 -0.11 -10.65
CA TYR A 188 -4.70 0.39 -11.11
C TYR A 188 -3.61 -0.35 -10.36
N ALA A 189 -2.82 -1.18 -11.07
CA ALA A 189 -1.64 -1.86 -10.52
C ALA A 189 -0.41 -1.00 -10.80
N ILE A 190 0.23 -0.52 -9.72
CA ILE A 190 1.23 0.53 -9.77
C ILE A 190 2.57 0.05 -9.25
N ALA A 191 3.63 0.28 -10.02
CA ALA A 191 5.02 0.02 -9.65
C ALA A 191 5.30 -1.45 -9.26
N GLY A 192 6.18 -1.72 -8.30
CA GLY A 192 6.54 -3.07 -7.90
C GLY A 192 7.90 -3.53 -8.43
N ARG A 193 8.16 -4.83 -8.33
CA ARG A 193 9.43 -5.43 -8.78
C ARG A 193 9.23 -6.79 -9.44
N ILE A 194 10.28 -7.29 -10.09
CA ILE A 194 10.26 -8.55 -10.81
C ILE A 194 10.99 -9.63 -10.02
N ASN A 195 10.26 -10.73 -9.69
CA ASN A 195 10.75 -11.92 -9.00
C ASN A 195 11.50 -11.62 -7.68
N GLY A 196 10.93 -10.73 -6.84
CA GLY A 196 11.51 -10.37 -5.54
C GLY A 196 12.82 -9.60 -5.61
N ASN A 197 13.33 -9.27 -6.79
CA ASN A 197 14.63 -8.61 -6.95
C ASN A 197 14.50 -7.09 -6.77
N HIS A 198 15.12 -6.54 -5.73
CA HIS A 198 15.12 -5.11 -5.39
C HIS A 198 15.71 -4.22 -6.50
N ASP A 199 16.68 -4.73 -7.27
CA ASP A 199 17.32 -3.99 -8.37
C ASP A 199 16.49 -4.03 -9.67
N ARG A 200 15.36 -4.75 -9.67
CA ARG A 200 14.44 -4.87 -10.80
C ARG A 200 13.07 -4.27 -10.50
N SER A 201 13.05 -3.18 -9.76
CA SER A 201 11.82 -2.40 -9.58
C SER A 201 11.40 -1.75 -10.91
N ILE A 202 10.09 -1.64 -11.11
CA ILE A 202 9.47 -1.10 -12.33
C ILE A 202 8.53 0.06 -11.97
N GLY A 203 8.31 0.94 -12.92
CA GLY A 203 7.41 2.09 -12.75
C GLY A 203 6.06 1.93 -13.43
N ASP A 204 5.78 0.76 -14.01
CA ASP A 204 4.57 0.52 -14.79
C ASP A 204 3.30 0.79 -13.95
N ASN A 205 2.34 1.44 -14.58
CA ASN A 205 0.99 1.64 -14.09
C ASN A 205 0.03 1.03 -15.11
N GLU A 206 -0.76 0.05 -14.67
CA GLU A 206 -1.68 -0.69 -15.51
C GLU A 206 -3.10 -0.58 -14.98
N GLU A 207 -4.02 -0.13 -15.82
CA GLU A 207 -5.44 -0.04 -15.55
C GLU A 207 -6.15 -1.31 -15.98
N TYR A 208 -6.93 -1.92 -15.09
CA TYR A 208 -7.85 -2.99 -15.39
C TYR A 208 -9.30 -2.49 -15.37
N ASP A 209 -10.02 -2.75 -16.43
CA ASP A 209 -11.44 -2.50 -16.53
C ASP A 209 -12.24 -3.81 -16.44
N PRO A 210 -12.95 -4.05 -15.31
CA PRO A 210 -13.75 -5.26 -15.14
C PRO A 210 -14.87 -5.43 -16.15
N ALA A 211 -15.42 -4.34 -16.68
CA ALA A 211 -16.53 -4.39 -17.64
C ALA A 211 -16.08 -4.95 -19.00
N SER A 212 -14.90 -4.56 -19.46
CA SER A 212 -14.31 -5.08 -20.70
C SER A 212 -13.39 -6.29 -20.47
N ASN A 213 -13.05 -6.60 -19.22
CA ASN A 213 -12.08 -7.62 -18.82
C ASN A 213 -10.72 -7.43 -19.51
N ARG A 214 -10.19 -6.18 -19.51
CA ARG A 214 -8.94 -5.84 -20.19
C ARG A 214 -8.04 -4.96 -19.35
N TRP A 215 -6.74 -5.16 -19.51
CA TRP A 215 -5.68 -4.30 -18.98
C TRP A 215 -5.17 -3.35 -20.06
N ARG A 216 -4.77 -2.15 -19.65
CA ARG A 216 -4.06 -1.18 -20.52
C ARG A 216 -3.00 -0.43 -19.72
N ALA A 217 -1.91 -0.05 -20.39
CA ALA A 217 -0.88 0.79 -19.81
C ALA A 217 -1.38 2.22 -19.60
N ARG A 218 -0.92 2.84 -18.52
CA ARG A 218 -1.17 4.23 -18.13
C ARG A 218 0.17 4.92 -17.84
N ALA A 219 0.14 6.24 -17.59
CA ALA A 219 1.35 6.98 -17.24
C ALA A 219 2.10 6.33 -16.07
N PRO A 220 3.37 5.94 -16.25
CA PRO A 220 4.15 5.25 -15.22
C PRO A 220 4.44 6.17 -14.02
N VAL A 221 4.65 5.58 -12.82
CA VAL A 221 5.04 6.34 -11.64
C VAL A 221 6.41 7.00 -11.87
N PRO A 222 6.58 8.30 -11.58
CA PRO A 222 7.84 9.00 -11.86
C PRO A 222 9.03 8.45 -11.07
N SER A 223 8.79 7.98 -9.83
CA SER A 223 9.84 7.42 -8.97
C SER A 223 9.70 5.91 -8.87
N VAL A 224 10.51 5.18 -9.64
CA VAL A 224 10.50 3.70 -9.69
C VAL A 224 10.86 3.11 -8.33
N ARG A 225 10.00 2.23 -7.78
CA ARG A 225 10.19 1.58 -6.48
C ARG A 225 9.19 0.45 -6.23
N SER A 226 9.47 -0.36 -5.22
CA SER A 226 8.62 -1.47 -4.76
C SER A 226 8.45 -1.44 -3.25
N GLY A 227 7.64 -2.33 -2.67
CA GLY A 227 7.37 -2.31 -1.22
C GLY A 227 6.61 -1.05 -0.77
N ILE A 228 5.75 -0.54 -1.64
CA ILE A 228 4.97 0.68 -1.49
C ILE A 228 3.60 0.40 -0.90
N ALA A 229 2.99 1.43 -0.29
CA ALA A 229 1.57 1.43 0.06
C ALA A 229 0.78 2.39 -0.83
N ALA A 230 -0.52 2.10 -1.04
CA ALA A 230 -1.42 3.03 -1.69
C ALA A 230 -2.67 3.31 -0.85
N ALA A 231 -3.22 4.50 -1.05
CA ALA A 231 -4.50 4.94 -0.49
C ALA A 231 -5.26 5.78 -1.51
N ILE A 232 -6.60 5.69 -1.49
CA ILE A 232 -7.45 6.41 -2.43
C ILE A 232 -8.11 7.57 -1.69
N LEU A 233 -7.87 8.79 -2.15
CA LEU A 233 -8.48 9.98 -1.59
C LEU A 233 -8.88 10.95 -2.71
N SER A 234 -10.12 11.41 -2.68
CA SER A 234 -10.66 12.39 -3.64
C SER A 234 -10.45 11.98 -5.11
N GLY A 235 -10.70 10.69 -5.44
CA GLY A 235 -10.57 10.14 -6.79
C GLY A 235 -9.13 9.99 -7.29
N LYS A 236 -8.13 10.18 -6.42
CA LYS A 236 -6.70 9.99 -6.75
C LYS A 236 -6.11 8.82 -5.95
N ILE A 237 -5.10 8.18 -6.54
CA ILE A 237 -4.35 7.09 -5.91
C ILE A 237 -3.02 7.65 -5.40
N PHE A 238 -2.89 7.77 -4.09
CA PHE A 238 -1.66 8.18 -3.42
C PHE A 238 -0.76 6.98 -3.19
N VAL A 239 0.52 7.12 -3.48
CA VAL A 239 1.56 6.09 -3.33
C VAL A 239 2.65 6.59 -2.40
N PHE A 240 2.95 5.81 -1.37
CA PHE A 240 3.86 6.19 -0.28
C PHE A 240 5.06 5.26 -0.18
N GLY A 241 6.23 5.85 0.11
CA GLY A 241 7.43 5.13 0.49
C GLY A 241 7.94 4.15 -0.54
N GLY A 242 8.48 3.04 -0.06
CA GLY A 242 9.03 1.96 -0.87
C GLY A 242 10.55 1.90 -0.84
N GLU A 243 11.11 0.97 -1.63
CA GLU A 243 12.54 0.73 -1.72
C GLU A 243 13.01 0.53 -3.17
N TYR A 244 14.23 0.99 -3.46
CA TYR A 244 14.96 0.76 -4.69
C TYR A 244 16.44 1.10 -4.51
N GLY A 245 17.34 0.38 -5.17
CA GLY A 245 18.77 0.68 -5.15
C GLY A 245 19.38 0.64 -3.74
N ARG A 246 18.98 -0.32 -2.90
CA ARG A 246 19.43 -0.51 -1.51
C ARG A 246 19.09 0.65 -0.58
N ARG A 247 18.02 1.39 -0.90
CA ARG A 247 17.51 2.50 -0.08
C ARG A 247 16.00 2.42 0.08
N THR A 248 15.52 2.90 1.20
CA THR A 248 14.10 3.25 1.38
C THR A 248 13.88 4.68 0.92
N HIS A 249 12.69 4.96 0.43
CA HIS A 249 12.29 6.25 -0.10
C HIS A 249 11.17 6.87 0.73
N ASP A 250 11.17 8.18 0.80
CA ASP A 250 10.17 9.02 1.45
C ASP A 250 9.16 9.61 0.46
N HIS A 251 9.21 9.22 -0.78
CA HIS A 251 8.42 9.79 -1.86
C HIS A 251 6.93 9.61 -1.63
N VAL A 252 6.17 10.67 -1.89
CA VAL A 252 4.71 10.70 -1.96
C VAL A 252 4.31 11.22 -3.32
N GLU A 253 3.59 10.40 -4.05
CA GLU A 253 3.10 10.74 -5.38
C GLU A 253 1.64 10.33 -5.50
N SER A 254 0.81 11.14 -6.16
CA SER A 254 -0.56 10.76 -6.48
C SER A 254 -0.78 10.66 -7.98
N TYR A 255 -1.53 9.66 -8.38
CA TYR A 255 -2.01 9.47 -9.74
C TYR A 255 -3.46 9.91 -9.86
N ASP A 256 -3.73 10.71 -10.86
CA ASP A 256 -5.08 11.12 -11.25
C ASP A 256 -5.50 10.34 -12.51
N PRO A 257 -6.42 9.37 -12.39
CA PRO A 257 -6.84 8.55 -13.53
C PRO A 257 -7.57 9.33 -14.62
N THR A 258 -8.21 10.45 -14.29
CA THR A 258 -8.95 11.27 -15.23
C THR A 258 -8.03 11.99 -16.20
N SER A 259 -6.94 12.56 -15.69
CA SER A 259 -5.96 13.30 -16.50
C SER A 259 -4.78 12.46 -16.95
N ASP A 260 -4.64 11.20 -16.46
CA ASP A 260 -3.48 10.32 -16.66
C ASP A 260 -2.15 10.99 -16.25
N LYS A 261 -2.14 11.68 -15.09
CA LYS A 261 -0.98 12.45 -14.65
C LYS A 261 -0.63 12.14 -13.20
N TRP A 262 0.66 12.32 -12.89
CA TRP A 262 1.23 12.21 -11.57
C TRP A 262 1.52 13.59 -10.98
N GLN A 263 1.35 13.70 -9.65
CA GLN A 263 1.70 14.86 -8.85
C GLN A 263 2.59 14.43 -7.69
N ARG A 264 3.64 15.20 -7.41
CA ARG A 264 4.48 15.02 -6.21
C ARG A 264 3.94 15.83 -5.04
N TRP A 265 4.13 15.28 -3.84
CA TRP A 265 3.71 15.86 -2.57
C TRP A 265 4.88 15.94 -1.60
N SER A 266 4.68 16.64 -0.47
CA SER A 266 5.65 16.69 0.63
C SER A 266 6.07 15.29 1.05
N PRO A 267 7.40 14.99 1.11
CA PRO A 267 7.89 13.65 1.42
C PRO A 267 7.49 13.22 2.82
N MET A 268 7.43 11.91 3.05
CA MET A 268 7.23 11.34 4.38
C MET A 268 8.38 11.80 5.31
N PRO A 269 8.10 12.12 6.59
CA PRO A 269 9.17 12.42 7.57
C PRO A 269 10.13 11.24 7.77
N THR A 270 9.61 10.00 7.61
CA THR A 270 10.41 8.77 7.78
C THR A 270 10.29 7.90 6.53
N ALA A 271 11.39 7.73 5.78
CA ALA A 271 11.46 6.82 4.65
C ALA A 271 11.25 5.37 5.09
N ARG A 272 10.35 4.62 4.45
CA ARG A 272 9.97 3.24 4.83
C ARG A 272 9.47 2.44 3.64
N HIS A 273 9.61 1.11 3.71
CA HIS A 273 8.99 0.14 2.80
C HIS A 273 8.14 -0.87 3.58
N GLY A 274 7.31 -1.66 2.92
CA GLY A 274 6.47 -2.68 3.55
C GLY A 274 5.49 -2.11 4.59
N LEU A 275 4.99 -0.92 4.32
CA LEU A 275 4.13 -0.10 5.17
C LEU A 275 2.66 -0.30 4.83
N GLY A 276 1.77 0.04 5.75
CA GLY A 276 0.32 0.11 5.52
C GLY A 276 -0.15 1.56 5.33
N ALA A 277 -1.19 1.75 4.52
CA ALA A 277 -1.85 3.05 4.37
C ALA A 277 -3.37 2.90 4.42
N ALA A 278 -4.06 3.83 5.09
CA ALA A 278 -5.51 3.88 5.17
C ALA A 278 -6.01 5.33 5.25
N VAL A 279 -7.24 5.55 4.80
CA VAL A 279 -7.87 6.88 4.76
C VAL A 279 -8.91 7.00 5.86
N ILE A 280 -8.86 8.11 6.61
CA ILE A 280 -9.93 8.54 7.52
C ILE A 280 -10.27 10.00 7.22
N GLY A 281 -11.48 10.26 6.81
CA GLY A 281 -11.91 11.60 6.38
C GLY A 281 -11.05 12.11 5.22
N ASN A 282 -10.41 13.26 5.41
CA ASN A 282 -9.54 13.87 4.41
C ASN A 282 -8.03 13.64 4.67
N SER A 283 -7.70 12.65 5.49
CA SER A 283 -6.31 12.35 5.87
C SER A 283 -5.95 10.89 5.56
N ILE A 284 -4.69 10.67 5.25
CA ILE A 284 -4.10 9.35 4.99
C ILE A 284 -3.14 9.02 6.13
N TYR A 285 -3.33 7.90 6.77
CA TYR A 285 -2.44 7.38 7.80
C TYR A 285 -1.47 6.39 7.17
N VAL A 286 -0.18 6.61 7.37
CA VAL A 286 0.91 5.78 6.85
C VAL A 286 1.63 5.17 8.04
N ILE A 287 1.55 3.87 8.18
CA ILE A 287 1.84 3.19 9.45
C ILE A 287 2.80 2.03 9.24
N SER A 288 3.71 1.82 10.22
CA SER A 288 4.67 0.70 10.20
C SER A 288 5.69 0.78 9.07
N GLY A 289 6.33 -0.32 8.74
CA GLY A 289 7.30 -0.46 7.66
C GLY A 289 8.76 -0.42 8.11
N GLY A 290 9.65 -0.89 7.23
CA GLY A 290 11.08 -0.93 7.46
C GLY A 290 11.79 0.37 7.07
N PRO A 291 12.60 1.00 7.96
CA PRO A 291 13.35 2.22 7.63
C PRO A 291 14.59 1.96 6.76
N LYS A 292 14.97 0.71 6.55
CA LYS A 292 16.04 0.26 5.65
C LYS A 292 15.54 -0.92 4.83
N PRO A 293 16.06 -1.19 3.62
CA PRO A 293 15.68 -2.36 2.84
C PRO A 293 15.86 -3.68 3.61
N GLY A 294 15.02 -4.67 3.30
CA GLY A 294 15.02 -5.97 3.95
C GLY A 294 14.28 -6.00 5.29
N ALA A 295 14.62 -6.96 6.16
CA ALA A 295 13.93 -7.20 7.43
C ALA A 295 14.28 -6.14 8.50
N THR A 296 13.76 -4.95 8.33
CA THR A 296 13.80 -3.87 9.33
C THR A 296 12.38 -3.44 9.69
N PHE A 297 12.19 -2.91 10.90
CA PHE A 297 10.87 -2.73 11.50
C PHE A 297 10.72 -1.35 12.12
N SER A 298 9.53 -0.77 12.05
CA SER A 298 9.19 0.43 12.80
C SER A 298 7.76 0.39 13.33
N SER A 299 7.52 1.21 14.34
CA SER A 299 6.19 1.47 14.92
C SER A 299 5.62 2.82 14.46
N VAL A 300 6.25 3.47 13.50
CA VAL A 300 5.91 4.83 13.07
C VAL A 300 4.49 4.90 12.55
N ASN A 301 3.75 5.92 13.00
CA ASN A 301 2.42 6.28 12.55
C ASN A 301 2.44 7.77 12.20
N GLU A 302 2.25 8.09 10.93
CA GLU A 302 2.30 9.45 10.41
C GLU A 302 1.03 9.72 9.60
N MET A 303 0.38 10.84 9.89
CA MET A 303 -0.83 11.27 9.19
C MET A 303 -0.47 12.34 8.15
N PHE A 304 -0.90 12.12 6.92
CA PHE A 304 -0.76 13.01 5.79
C PHE A 304 -2.09 13.67 5.44
N THR A 305 -2.08 14.99 5.28
CA THR A 305 -3.22 15.76 4.75
C THR A 305 -2.76 16.46 3.47
N PRO A 306 -3.31 16.11 2.30
CA PRO A 306 -2.98 16.71 1.00
C PRO A 306 -3.25 18.21 0.91
#